data_266d0034f9fb762bbf0d2ea9bef856d7
#
_entry.id   266d0034f9fb762bbf0d2ea9bef856d7
#
_cell.length_a   1.000
_cell.length_b   1.000
_cell.length_c   1.000
_cell.angle_alpha   90.00
_cell.angle_beta   90.00
_cell.angle_gamma   90.00
#
_symmetry.space_group_name_H-M   'P 1'
#
loop_
_entity.id
_entity.type
_entity.pdbx_description
1 polymer ?
#
loop_
_entity_poly.entity_id
_entity_poly.type
_entity_poly.pdbx_seq_one_letter_code
_entity_poly.pdbx_strand_id
1 'polypeptide(L)'
;MSLIKEKKILKKYKEKCPLVCLTSYTYPLAKLADKYADILLVGDSVGPVLYGLQSTKYVSLDVIIQHAKAVSRATKNAMLVVDMPFGTYEKNINIAYKNAEKIINETGADAVKIEGGQKIANTVEFLVRKGITVFGHIGMLPQSFNGKYKVYGKSDSQKKQIIKDLKFLEDSGVFSIVIECTVEKLAKKVCDISNVPIIGIGASKSCDGQILVTEDLLGLTDFNSKFLKKYVNLQHIIDRSLNNFSKDIKEK
;
A
#
# COMPACT_ATOMS: atom_id res chain seq x y z
N MET A 1 13.82 15.70 -1.45
CA MET A 1 13.23 14.87 -2.52
C MET A 1 11.77 14.52 -2.22
N SER A 2 11.41 14.11 -1.03
CA SER A 2 10.03 13.75 -0.63
C SER A 2 8.99 14.81 -1.00
N LEU A 3 9.19 16.05 -0.60
CA LEU A 3 8.26 17.17 -0.91
C LEU A 3 8.03 17.41 -2.43
N ILE A 4 9.00 17.10 -3.28
CA ILE A 4 8.86 17.27 -4.74
C ILE A 4 7.95 16.17 -5.29
N LYS A 5 8.13 14.93 -4.85
CA LYS A 5 7.31 13.79 -5.29
C LYS A 5 5.87 13.90 -4.78
N GLU A 6 5.69 14.30 -3.52
CA GLU A 6 4.38 14.60 -2.94
C GLU A 6 3.65 15.69 -3.74
N LYS A 7 4.31 16.81 -4.04
CA LYS A 7 3.73 17.87 -4.89
C LYS A 7 3.33 17.37 -6.28
N LYS A 8 4.09 16.42 -6.86
CA LYS A 8 3.73 15.80 -8.14
C LYS A 8 2.44 14.99 -8.04
N ILE A 9 2.27 14.20 -6.96
CA ILE A 9 1.04 13.45 -6.68
C ILE A 9 -0.15 14.40 -6.53
N LEU A 10 -0.01 15.42 -5.68
CA LEU A 10 -1.08 16.41 -5.46
C LEU A 10 -1.41 17.23 -6.71
N LYS A 11 -0.43 17.50 -7.58
CA LYS A 11 -0.67 18.14 -8.88
C LYS A 11 -1.54 17.24 -9.77
N LYS A 12 -1.18 15.96 -9.94
CA LYS A 12 -1.97 15.00 -10.71
C LYS A 12 -3.41 14.89 -10.19
N TYR A 13 -3.58 14.83 -8.88
CA TYR A 13 -4.90 14.82 -8.24
C TYR A 13 -5.73 16.05 -8.63
N LYS A 14 -5.16 17.27 -8.53
CA LYS A 14 -5.85 18.50 -8.92
C LYS A 14 -6.20 18.55 -10.42
N GLU A 15 -5.37 17.95 -11.26
CA GLU A 15 -5.58 17.82 -12.70
C GLU A 15 -6.50 16.64 -13.07
N LYS A 16 -7.03 15.91 -12.07
CA LYS A 16 -7.85 14.70 -12.24
C LYS A 16 -7.18 13.62 -13.08
N CYS A 17 -5.86 13.54 -13.03
CA CYS A 17 -5.08 12.49 -13.67
C CYS A 17 -5.01 11.27 -12.74
N PRO A 18 -5.48 10.08 -13.16
CA PRO A 18 -5.45 8.88 -12.33
C PRO A 18 -4.04 8.51 -11.87
N LEU A 19 -3.92 8.14 -10.59
CA LEU A 19 -2.68 7.71 -9.98
C LEU A 19 -2.50 6.20 -10.10
N VAL A 20 -1.35 5.77 -10.58
CA VAL A 20 -0.96 4.35 -10.66
C VAL A 20 -0.10 4.02 -9.46
N CYS A 21 -0.59 3.08 -8.62
CA CYS A 21 0.14 2.65 -7.43
C CYS A 21 0.37 1.13 -7.50
N LEU A 22 1.58 0.70 -7.18
CA LEU A 22 1.98 -0.70 -7.20
C LEU A 22 2.76 -1.06 -5.95
N THR A 23 2.59 -2.28 -5.45
CA THR A 23 3.55 -2.79 -4.46
C THR A 23 4.85 -3.18 -5.12
N SER A 24 5.94 -3.16 -4.37
CA SER A 24 7.20 -3.75 -4.80
C SER A 24 8.04 -4.15 -3.59
N TYR A 25 8.73 -5.28 -3.70
CA TYR A 25 9.53 -5.84 -2.60
C TYR A 25 10.96 -6.15 -3.00
N THR A 26 11.29 -6.10 -4.29
CA THR A 26 12.60 -6.48 -4.80
C THR A 26 13.17 -5.41 -5.73
N TYR A 27 14.49 -5.31 -5.81
CA TYR A 27 15.19 -4.39 -6.70
C TYR A 27 14.78 -4.54 -8.19
N PRO A 28 14.78 -5.75 -8.79
CA PRO A 28 14.48 -5.88 -10.21
C PRO A 28 13.04 -5.50 -10.56
N LEU A 29 12.07 -5.86 -9.70
CA LEU A 29 10.67 -5.52 -9.93
C LEU A 29 10.43 -4.02 -9.72
N ALA A 30 11.02 -3.41 -8.68
CA ALA A 30 10.96 -1.98 -8.44
C ALA A 30 11.50 -1.17 -9.62
N LYS A 31 12.64 -1.60 -10.22
CA LYS A 31 13.24 -0.95 -11.39
C LYS A 31 12.33 -0.93 -12.62
N LEU A 32 11.50 -1.95 -12.77
CA LEU A 32 10.49 -1.99 -13.85
C LEU A 32 9.28 -1.15 -13.50
N ALA A 33 8.75 -1.30 -12.29
CA ALA A 33 7.55 -0.63 -11.83
C ALA A 33 7.73 0.90 -11.72
N ASP A 34 8.92 1.40 -11.37
CA ASP A 34 9.25 2.82 -11.26
C ASP A 34 9.05 3.62 -12.57
N LYS A 35 8.97 2.92 -13.70
CA LYS A 35 8.70 3.54 -15.02
C LYS A 35 7.24 3.90 -15.22
N TYR A 36 6.35 3.24 -14.50
CA TYR A 36 4.90 3.29 -14.74
C TYR A 36 4.10 3.75 -13.52
N ALA A 37 4.63 3.53 -12.31
CA ALA A 37 3.95 3.87 -11.08
C ALA A 37 4.23 5.33 -10.67
N ASP A 38 3.21 5.96 -10.08
CA ASP A 38 3.34 7.24 -9.36
C ASP A 38 3.76 7.00 -7.90
N ILE A 39 3.27 5.89 -7.32
CA ILE A 39 3.61 5.46 -5.96
C ILE A 39 4.07 3.99 -6.01
N LEU A 40 5.21 3.71 -5.40
CA LEU A 40 5.64 2.36 -5.06
C LEU A 40 5.50 2.13 -3.56
N LEU A 41 4.78 1.08 -3.19
CA LEU A 41 4.54 0.71 -1.81
C LEU A 41 5.33 -0.54 -1.43
N VAL A 42 6.19 -0.44 -0.43
CA VAL A 42 6.72 -1.61 0.26
C VAL A 42 5.74 -1.96 1.37
N GLY A 43 4.75 -2.78 1.02
CA GLY A 43 3.65 -3.15 1.89
C GLY A 43 3.96 -4.36 2.78
N ASP A 44 3.26 -4.46 3.90
CA ASP A 44 3.31 -5.65 4.77
C ASP A 44 2.71 -6.90 4.11
N SER A 45 2.01 -6.74 2.99
CA SER A 45 1.65 -7.82 2.07
C SER A 45 2.86 -8.63 1.57
N VAL A 46 4.08 -8.13 1.74
CA VAL A 46 5.32 -8.91 1.56
C VAL A 46 5.29 -10.22 2.34
N GLY A 47 4.68 -10.23 3.53
CA GLY A 47 4.54 -11.42 4.37
C GLY A 47 3.82 -12.56 3.65
N PRO A 48 2.54 -12.43 3.30
CA PRO A 48 1.82 -13.43 2.52
C PRO A 48 2.43 -13.69 1.14
N VAL A 49 2.88 -12.66 0.44
CA VAL A 49 3.29 -12.75 -0.97
C VAL A 49 4.65 -13.43 -1.14
N LEU A 50 5.66 -13.04 -0.36
CA LEU A 50 7.04 -13.57 -0.53
C LEU A 50 7.42 -14.60 0.53
N TYR A 51 6.86 -14.51 1.72
CA TYR A 51 7.23 -15.40 2.84
C TYR A 51 6.20 -16.49 3.11
N GLY A 52 5.05 -16.50 2.41
CA GLY A 52 3.99 -17.48 2.63
C GLY A 52 3.34 -17.38 4.01
N LEU A 53 3.44 -16.22 4.67
CA LEU A 53 2.83 -16.02 5.99
C LEU A 53 1.31 -15.93 5.86
N GLN A 54 0.60 -16.42 6.87
CA GLN A 54 -0.86 -16.42 6.88
C GLN A 54 -1.47 -15.03 7.14
N SER A 55 -0.68 -14.06 7.62
CA SER A 55 -1.14 -12.71 7.93
C SER A 55 0.00 -11.69 7.81
N THR A 56 -0.35 -10.48 7.40
CA THR A 56 0.55 -9.32 7.39
C THR A 56 1.07 -8.96 8.79
N LYS A 57 0.35 -9.33 9.85
CA LYS A 57 0.72 -9.09 11.26
C LYS A 57 2.06 -9.69 11.68
N TYR A 58 2.53 -10.70 10.98
CA TYR A 58 3.78 -11.39 11.32
C TYR A 58 5.02 -10.76 10.68
N VAL A 59 4.82 -9.70 9.91
CA VAL A 59 5.92 -8.96 9.29
C VAL A 59 6.57 -8.04 10.31
N SER A 60 7.87 -8.19 10.51
CA SER A 60 8.63 -7.33 11.42
C SER A 60 9.09 -6.02 10.74
N LEU A 61 9.39 -5.02 11.56
CA LEU A 61 9.93 -3.75 11.09
C LEU A 61 11.24 -3.94 10.31
N ASP A 62 12.12 -4.83 10.78
CA ASP A 62 13.41 -5.07 10.12
C ASP A 62 13.24 -5.73 8.74
N VAL A 63 12.28 -6.63 8.58
CA VAL A 63 11.93 -7.23 7.27
C VAL A 63 11.48 -6.13 6.30
N ILE A 64 10.55 -5.28 6.70
CA ILE A 64 10.08 -4.16 5.88
C ILE A 64 11.24 -3.24 5.48
N ILE A 65 12.10 -2.88 6.41
CA ILE A 65 13.27 -2.02 6.15
C ILE A 65 14.22 -2.66 5.13
N GLN A 66 14.49 -3.97 5.21
CA GLN A 66 15.37 -4.63 4.24
C GLN A 66 14.78 -4.61 2.83
N HIS A 67 13.50 -4.90 2.67
CA HIS A 67 12.82 -4.77 1.38
C HIS A 67 12.81 -3.32 0.89
N ALA A 68 12.49 -2.37 1.76
CA ALA A 68 12.47 -0.95 1.43
C ALA A 68 13.85 -0.44 0.97
N LYS A 69 14.95 -0.87 1.58
CA LYS A 69 16.31 -0.58 1.10
C LYS A 69 16.56 -1.10 -0.31
N ALA A 70 16.07 -2.30 -0.64
CA ALA A 70 16.22 -2.87 -1.98
C ALA A 70 15.41 -2.09 -3.02
N VAL A 71 14.15 -1.76 -2.69
CA VAL A 71 13.25 -0.99 -3.57
C VAL A 71 13.75 0.44 -3.76
N SER A 72 14.19 1.10 -2.69
CA SER A 72 14.71 2.48 -2.72
C SER A 72 15.86 2.64 -3.71
N ARG A 73 16.81 1.69 -3.73
CA ARG A 73 17.93 1.73 -4.70
C ARG A 73 17.48 1.71 -6.17
N ALA A 74 16.29 1.18 -6.45
CA ALA A 74 15.74 1.08 -7.79
C ALA A 74 14.78 2.23 -8.13
N THR A 75 14.21 2.92 -7.12
CA THR A 75 13.15 3.93 -7.27
C THR A 75 13.75 5.31 -7.51
N LYS A 76 13.46 5.90 -8.67
CA LYS A 76 13.93 7.24 -9.06
C LYS A 76 12.77 8.22 -9.27
N ASN A 77 11.68 7.75 -9.86
CA ASN A 77 10.57 8.58 -10.34
C ASN A 77 9.36 8.53 -9.41
N ALA A 78 8.96 7.32 -8.99
CA ALA A 78 7.82 7.10 -8.12
C ALA A 78 8.08 7.62 -6.70
N MET A 79 7.01 7.97 -6.00
CA MET A 79 7.05 8.23 -4.56
C MET A 79 7.16 6.89 -3.84
N LEU A 80 8.21 6.69 -3.04
CA LEU A 80 8.41 5.48 -2.24
C LEU A 80 7.70 5.61 -0.91
N VAL A 81 6.71 4.76 -0.69
CA VAL A 81 5.97 4.63 0.56
C VAL A 81 6.31 3.30 1.22
N VAL A 82 6.44 3.28 2.54
CA VAL A 82 6.77 2.07 3.31
C VAL A 82 5.75 1.87 4.42
N ASP A 83 5.19 0.65 4.50
CA ASP A 83 4.26 0.33 5.58
C ASP A 83 4.94 0.32 6.95
N MET A 84 4.26 0.87 7.93
CA MET A 84 4.56 0.60 9.34
C MET A 84 3.87 -0.71 9.74
N PRO A 85 4.62 -1.78 10.08
CA PRO A 85 4.02 -3.05 10.45
C PRO A 85 3.18 -2.98 11.72
N PHE A 86 2.24 -3.92 11.84
CA PHE A 86 1.44 -4.10 13.05
C PHE A 86 2.30 -4.16 14.33
N GLY A 87 1.87 -3.46 15.36
CA GLY A 87 2.58 -3.38 16.66
C GLY A 87 3.63 -2.27 16.73
N THR A 88 3.90 -1.54 15.63
CA THR A 88 4.97 -0.54 15.59
C THR A 88 4.50 0.90 15.80
N TYR A 89 3.18 1.17 15.77
CA TYR A 89 2.64 2.54 15.84
C TYR A 89 1.37 2.70 16.69
N GLU A 90 0.69 1.62 17.07
CA GLU A 90 -0.66 1.71 17.63
C GLU A 90 -0.67 2.12 19.11
N LYS A 91 0.34 1.69 19.87
CA LYS A 91 0.33 1.78 21.33
C LYS A 91 0.91 3.07 21.91
N ASN A 92 1.88 3.66 21.22
CA ASN A 92 2.62 4.80 21.76
C ASN A 92 3.12 5.72 20.64
N ILE A 93 2.76 6.99 20.71
CA ILE A 93 3.10 8.03 19.72
C ILE A 93 4.61 8.19 19.55
N ASN A 94 5.39 8.15 20.64
CA ASN A 94 6.84 8.32 20.56
C ASN A 94 7.52 7.07 19.94
N ILE A 95 6.98 5.87 20.19
CA ILE A 95 7.45 4.65 19.55
C ILE A 95 7.10 4.70 18.06
N ALA A 96 5.89 5.12 17.70
CA ALA A 96 5.47 5.31 16.32
C ALA A 96 6.42 6.26 15.58
N TYR A 97 6.76 7.40 16.18
CA TYR A 97 7.71 8.35 15.61
C TYR A 97 9.11 7.75 15.41
N LYS A 98 9.67 7.10 16.43
CA LYS A 98 10.98 6.46 16.32
C LYS A 98 11.03 5.40 15.22
N ASN A 99 9.97 4.62 15.08
CA ASN A 99 9.88 3.60 14.03
C ASN A 99 9.71 4.21 12.64
N ALA A 100 8.88 5.25 12.49
CA ALA A 100 8.73 5.98 11.24
C ALA A 100 10.03 6.67 10.83
N GLU A 101 10.69 7.35 11.77
CA GLU A 101 11.99 7.99 11.57
C GLU A 101 13.07 6.96 11.17
N LYS A 102 13.09 5.79 11.82
CA LYS A 102 13.97 4.67 11.45
C LYS A 102 13.73 4.22 10.01
N ILE A 103 12.47 4.04 9.60
CA ILE A 103 12.14 3.70 8.22
C ILE A 103 12.70 4.75 7.25
N ILE A 104 12.36 6.03 7.45
CA ILE A 104 12.79 7.11 6.55
C ILE A 104 14.32 7.20 6.47
N ASN A 105 14.99 7.22 7.60
CA ASN A 105 16.45 7.41 7.65
C ASN A 105 17.22 6.24 7.07
N GLU A 106 16.77 5.00 7.31
CA GLU A 106 17.50 3.83 6.85
C GLU A 106 17.22 3.46 5.39
N THR A 107 16.06 3.87 4.87
CA THR A 107 15.62 3.45 3.53
C THR A 107 15.61 4.57 2.51
N GLY A 108 15.57 5.83 2.95
CA GLY A 108 15.33 6.97 2.10
C GLY A 108 13.92 7.04 1.53
N ALA A 109 12.95 6.36 2.17
CA ALA A 109 11.54 6.43 1.78
C ALA A 109 11.00 7.87 1.86
N ASP A 110 10.05 8.18 0.99
CA ASP A 110 9.43 9.50 0.92
C ASP A 110 8.28 9.65 1.95
N ALA A 111 7.63 8.53 2.34
CA ALA A 111 6.51 8.51 3.28
C ALA A 111 6.38 7.15 3.98
N VAL A 112 5.61 7.11 5.06
CA VAL A 112 5.16 5.88 5.71
C VAL A 112 3.67 5.68 5.51
N LYS A 113 3.19 4.41 5.47
CA LYS A 113 1.76 4.10 5.47
C LYS A 113 1.34 3.54 6.82
N ILE A 114 0.14 3.93 7.27
CA ILE A 114 -0.45 3.54 8.56
C ILE A 114 -1.91 3.16 8.36
N GLU A 115 -2.33 2.05 8.96
CA GLU A 115 -3.71 1.59 8.92
C GLU A 115 -4.53 2.10 10.09
N GLY A 116 -5.76 2.55 9.79
CA GLY A 116 -6.74 2.99 10.76
C GLY A 116 -7.21 4.41 10.47
N GLY A 117 -8.21 4.85 11.22
CA GLY A 117 -8.81 6.17 11.09
C GLY A 117 -8.76 6.92 12.42
N GLN A 118 -9.92 7.20 12.99
CA GLN A 118 -10.05 7.95 14.24
C GLN A 118 -9.11 7.45 15.35
N LYS A 119 -8.92 6.15 15.49
CA LYS A 119 -8.11 5.57 16.59
C LYS A 119 -6.64 5.94 16.53
N ILE A 120 -6.11 6.23 15.36
CA ILE A 120 -4.70 6.56 15.15
C ILE A 120 -4.47 8.01 14.74
N ALA A 121 -5.54 8.82 14.70
CA ALA A 121 -5.48 10.21 14.25
C ALA A 121 -4.41 11.04 15.00
N ASN A 122 -4.36 10.92 16.31
CA ASN A 122 -3.35 11.62 17.13
C ASN A 122 -1.91 11.16 16.80
N THR A 123 -1.71 9.88 16.49
CA THR A 123 -0.41 9.36 16.05
C THR A 123 -0.04 9.95 14.70
N VAL A 124 -0.98 9.97 13.75
CA VAL A 124 -0.77 10.54 12.41
C VAL A 124 -0.45 12.04 12.52
N GLU A 125 -1.25 12.81 13.25
CA GLU A 125 -1.03 14.24 13.45
C GLU A 125 0.38 14.51 14.03
N PHE A 126 0.78 13.73 15.04
CA PHE A 126 2.10 13.87 15.63
C PHE A 126 3.23 13.60 14.64
N LEU A 127 3.11 12.54 13.81
CA LEU A 127 4.09 12.21 12.75
C LEU A 127 4.18 13.34 11.72
N VAL A 128 3.04 13.83 11.24
CA VAL A 128 2.97 14.92 10.25
C VAL A 128 3.61 16.20 10.81
N ARG A 129 3.31 16.56 12.07
CA ARG A 129 3.92 17.73 12.75
C ARG A 129 5.43 17.57 12.94
N LYS A 130 5.93 16.34 12.98
CA LYS A 130 7.37 16.02 13.01
C LYS A 130 8.02 15.96 11.63
N GLY A 131 7.27 16.27 10.55
CA GLY A 131 7.77 16.30 9.19
C GLY A 131 7.78 14.94 8.48
N ILE A 132 7.10 13.93 9.04
CA ILE A 132 6.91 12.63 8.39
C ILE A 132 5.67 12.71 7.50
N THR A 133 5.83 12.48 6.19
CA THR A 133 4.69 12.35 5.26
C THR A 133 3.97 11.03 5.52
N VAL A 134 2.64 11.06 5.67
CA VAL A 134 1.83 9.89 6.03
C VAL A 134 0.80 9.58 4.96
N PHE A 135 0.76 8.31 4.53
CA PHE A 135 -0.27 7.70 3.70
C PHE A 135 -1.25 6.96 4.60
N GLY A 136 -2.50 7.39 4.67
CA GLY A 136 -3.54 6.77 5.48
C GLY A 136 -4.12 5.51 4.85
N HIS A 137 -4.88 4.70 5.63
CA HIS A 137 -5.57 3.53 5.12
C HIS A 137 -6.87 3.30 5.91
N ILE A 138 -8.00 3.25 5.20
CA ILE A 138 -9.35 3.03 5.74
C ILE A 138 -10.09 1.91 5.00
N GLY A 139 -11.24 1.50 5.51
CA GLY A 139 -12.02 0.39 4.96
C GLY A 139 -11.64 -0.93 5.63
N MET A 140 -11.28 -1.94 4.86
CA MET A 140 -10.66 -3.15 5.40
C MET A 140 -9.21 -2.84 5.81
N LEU A 141 -8.82 -3.30 6.98
CA LEU A 141 -7.48 -3.09 7.54
C LEU A 141 -6.82 -4.45 7.75
N PRO A 142 -5.93 -4.91 6.84
CA PRO A 142 -5.28 -6.22 6.93
C PRO A 142 -4.58 -6.49 8.26
N GLN A 143 -3.96 -5.47 8.85
CA GLN A 143 -3.28 -5.57 10.14
C GLN A 143 -4.23 -5.77 11.33
N SER A 144 -5.49 -5.39 11.21
CA SER A 144 -6.49 -5.53 12.27
C SER A 144 -7.44 -6.69 12.02
N PHE A 145 -7.35 -7.34 10.86
CA PHE A 145 -8.29 -8.36 10.43
C PHE A 145 -7.81 -9.78 10.74
N ASN A 146 -8.72 -10.61 11.29
CA ASN A 146 -8.53 -12.03 11.48
C ASN A 146 -9.61 -12.76 10.68
N GLY A 147 -9.27 -13.34 9.51
CA GLY A 147 -10.19 -14.14 8.74
C GLY A 147 -10.20 -13.88 7.23
N LYS A 148 -11.31 -14.18 6.55
CA LYS A 148 -11.45 -13.98 5.10
C LYS A 148 -11.73 -12.52 4.77
N TYR A 149 -11.18 -12.04 3.65
CA TYR A 149 -11.46 -10.71 3.10
C TYR A 149 -12.96 -10.42 3.06
N LYS A 150 -13.37 -9.28 3.61
CA LYS A 150 -14.76 -8.84 3.67
C LYS A 150 -14.90 -7.46 3.06
N VAL A 151 -16.01 -7.24 2.36
CA VAL A 151 -16.38 -5.91 1.86
C VAL A 151 -17.03 -5.11 3.00
N TYR A 152 -16.46 -3.95 3.31
CA TYR A 152 -16.91 -3.01 4.34
C TYR A 152 -17.88 -1.96 3.80
N GLY A 153 -18.59 -1.29 4.71
CA GLY A 153 -19.53 -0.23 4.34
C GLY A 153 -20.92 -0.74 3.97
N LYS A 154 -21.29 -1.99 4.34
CA LYS A 154 -22.62 -2.54 4.11
C LYS A 154 -23.67 -1.99 5.08
N SER A 155 -23.34 -1.92 6.37
CA SER A 155 -24.23 -1.35 7.38
C SER A 155 -24.06 0.17 7.52
N ASP A 156 -25.06 0.86 8.02
CA ASP A 156 -25.01 2.32 8.22
C ASP A 156 -23.96 2.72 9.27
N SER A 157 -23.73 1.87 10.28
CA SER A 157 -22.66 2.09 11.24
C SER A 157 -21.26 2.04 10.59
N GLN A 158 -21.03 1.06 9.70
CA GLN A 158 -19.78 0.97 8.94
C GLN A 158 -19.60 2.17 7.98
N LYS A 159 -20.69 2.59 7.31
CA LYS A 159 -20.64 3.78 6.43
C LYS A 159 -20.26 5.03 7.21
N LYS A 160 -20.92 5.27 8.35
CA LYS A 160 -20.63 6.40 9.24
C LYS A 160 -19.18 6.34 9.74
N GLN A 161 -18.68 5.15 10.11
CA GLN A 161 -17.30 4.99 10.59
C GLN A 161 -16.29 5.32 9.49
N ILE A 162 -16.45 4.81 8.27
CA ILE A 162 -15.51 5.08 7.16
C ILE A 162 -15.47 6.59 6.83
N ILE A 163 -16.61 7.28 6.80
CA ILE A 163 -16.66 8.74 6.60
C ILE A 163 -15.98 9.48 7.76
N LYS A 164 -16.17 9.00 8.98
CA LYS A 164 -15.52 9.56 10.17
C LYS A 164 -14.01 9.37 10.12
N ASP A 165 -13.55 8.17 9.75
CA ASP A 165 -12.14 7.83 9.61
C ASP A 165 -11.46 8.68 8.53
N LEU A 166 -12.11 8.89 7.38
CA LEU A 166 -11.66 9.82 6.35
C LEU A 166 -11.38 11.20 6.95
N LYS A 167 -12.38 11.78 7.62
CA LYS A 167 -12.27 13.14 8.17
C LYS A 167 -11.14 13.26 9.20
N PHE A 168 -11.02 12.29 10.11
CA PHE A 168 -9.96 12.30 11.11
C PHE A 168 -8.56 12.22 10.50
N LEU A 169 -8.38 11.43 9.44
CA LEU A 169 -7.10 11.35 8.75
C LEU A 169 -6.78 12.64 7.98
N GLU A 170 -7.77 13.23 7.29
CA GLU A 170 -7.59 14.52 6.62
C GLU A 170 -7.19 15.62 7.60
N ASP A 171 -7.93 15.73 8.71
CA ASP A 171 -7.66 16.72 9.77
C ASP A 171 -6.27 16.50 10.41
N SER A 172 -5.77 15.26 10.43
CA SER A 172 -4.42 14.90 10.89
C SER A 172 -3.31 15.18 9.87
N GLY A 173 -3.64 15.56 8.64
CA GLY A 173 -2.68 16.01 7.64
C GLY A 173 -2.05 14.91 6.79
N VAL A 174 -2.73 13.78 6.55
CA VAL A 174 -2.26 12.78 5.57
C VAL A 174 -2.22 13.36 4.16
N PHE A 175 -1.27 12.93 3.32
CA PHE A 175 -1.19 13.41 1.95
C PHE A 175 -2.14 12.66 1.00
N SER A 176 -2.53 11.44 1.33
CA SER A 176 -3.40 10.57 0.55
C SER A 176 -3.92 9.42 1.42
N ILE A 177 -4.96 8.72 0.98
CA ILE A 177 -5.59 7.63 1.74
C ILE A 177 -5.88 6.45 0.83
N VAL A 178 -5.49 5.23 1.25
CA VAL A 178 -5.99 3.99 0.67
C VAL A 178 -7.40 3.70 1.20
N ILE A 179 -8.31 3.31 0.31
CA ILE A 179 -9.60 2.74 0.68
C ILE A 179 -9.68 1.31 0.17
N GLU A 180 -9.74 0.34 1.10
CA GLU A 180 -9.68 -1.08 0.75
C GLU A 180 -11.02 -1.78 0.97
N CYS A 181 -11.37 -2.68 0.02
CA CYS A 181 -12.50 -3.60 0.11
C CYS A 181 -13.80 -2.93 0.64
N THR A 182 -14.13 -1.78 0.09
CA THR A 182 -15.30 -0.97 0.50
C THR A 182 -16.37 -1.02 -0.58
N VAL A 183 -17.65 -1.03 -0.17
CA VAL A 183 -18.80 -0.97 -1.09
C VAL A 183 -18.64 0.19 -2.07
N GLU A 184 -18.75 -0.08 -3.37
CA GLU A 184 -18.43 0.85 -4.46
C GLU A 184 -19.11 2.22 -4.31
N LYS A 185 -20.43 2.23 -4.01
CA LYS A 185 -21.19 3.47 -3.80
C LYS A 185 -20.63 4.32 -2.66
N LEU A 186 -20.14 3.68 -1.58
CA LEU A 186 -19.53 4.40 -0.46
C LEU A 186 -18.13 4.89 -0.81
N ALA A 187 -17.31 4.06 -1.46
CA ALA A 187 -15.98 4.46 -1.91
C ALA A 187 -16.06 5.66 -2.86
N LYS A 188 -17.00 5.65 -3.82
CA LYS A 188 -17.24 6.82 -4.68
C LYS A 188 -17.59 8.06 -3.87
N LYS A 189 -18.52 7.94 -2.90
CA LYS A 189 -18.86 9.07 -2.02
C LYS A 189 -17.65 9.58 -1.24
N VAL A 190 -16.75 8.69 -0.76
CA VAL A 190 -15.50 9.07 -0.08
C VAL A 190 -14.62 9.89 -1.02
N CYS A 191 -14.46 9.47 -2.27
CA CYS A 191 -13.69 10.22 -3.28
C CYS A 191 -14.32 11.60 -3.56
N ASP A 192 -15.65 11.66 -3.67
CA ASP A 192 -16.36 12.93 -3.99
C ASP A 192 -16.23 13.98 -2.88
N ILE A 193 -16.06 13.56 -1.61
CA ILE A 193 -15.99 14.48 -0.46
C ILE A 193 -14.58 14.67 0.11
N SER A 194 -13.62 13.91 -0.37
CA SER A 194 -12.23 13.97 0.12
C SER A 194 -11.49 15.21 -0.39
N ASN A 195 -10.64 15.78 0.47
CA ASN A 195 -9.72 16.86 0.15
C ASN A 195 -8.32 16.35 -0.24
N VAL A 196 -8.07 15.04 -0.13
CA VAL A 196 -6.82 14.38 -0.49
C VAL A 196 -7.06 13.24 -1.47
N PRO A 197 -6.04 12.83 -2.26
CA PRO A 197 -6.20 11.71 -3.19
C PRO A 197 -6.65 10.42 -2.48
N ILE A 198 -7.66 9.75 -3.02
CA ILE A 198 -8.13 8.44 -2.56
C ILE A 198 -7.68 7.36 -3.52
N ILE A 199 -6.92 6.39 -3.01
CA ILE A 199 -6.37 5.27 -3.78
C ILE A 199 -7.17 4.00 -3.46
N GLY A 200 -7.84 3.45 -4.46
CA GLY A 200 -8.71 2.28 -4.29
C GLY A 200 -7.98 0.95 -4.45
N ILE A 201 -8.38 -0.03 -3.63
CA ILE A 201 -8.11 -1.44 -3.86
C ILE A 201 -9.36 -2.26 -3.51
N GLY A 202 -9.95 -2.94 -4.51
CA GLY A 202 -11.20 -3.66 -4.31
C GLY A 202 -12.36 -2.77 -3.83
N ALA A 203 -12.36 -1.50 -4.19
CA ALA A 203 -13.33 -0.50 -3.75
C ALA A 203 -14.10 0.09 -4.94
N SER A 204 -13.64 1.20 -5.54
CA SER A 204 -14.28 1.81 -6.70
C SER A 204 -13.27 2.20 -7.78
N LYS A 205 -13.66 2.04 -9.04
CA LYS A 205 -12.88 2.57 -10.18
C LYS A 205 -12.92 4.10 -10.25
N SER A 206 -13.82 4.75 -9.51
CA SER A 206 -13.92 6.21 -9.43
C SER A 206 -12.94 6.84 -8.44
N CYS A 207 -12.10 6.04 -7.75
CA CYS A 207 -11.04 6.59 -6.92
C CYS A 207 -9.99 7.29 -7.78
N ASP A 208 -9.28 8.26 -7.18
CA ASP A 208 -8.28 9.09 -7.86
C ASP A 208 -7.05 8.29 -8.33
N GLY A 209 -6.89 7.09 -7.82
CA GLY A 209 -5.91 6.10 -8.24
C GLY A 209 -6.29 4.69 -7.82
N GLN A 210 -5.51 3.72 -8.28
CA GLN A 210 -5.66 2.32 -7.91
C GLN A 210 -4.32 1.75 -7.46
N ILE A 211 -4.35 0.93 -6.41
CA ILE A 211 -3.19 0.17 -5.98
C ILE A 211 -3.46 -1.33 -6.11
N LEU A 212 -2.46 -2.09 -6.56
CA LEU A 212 -2.50 -3.54 -6.61
C LEU A 212 -1.17 -4.13 -6.11
N VAL A 213 -1.27 -5.32 -5.55
CA VAL A 213 -0.10 -6.17 -5.33
C VAL A 213 0.43 -6.61 -6.69
N THR A 214 1.68 -6.27 -6.98
CA THR A 214 2.26 -6.47 -8.31
C THR A 214 2.36 -7.94 -8.68
N GLU A 215 2.68 -8.80 -7.72
CA GLU A 215 2.75 -10.24 -7.92
C GLU A 215 1.38 -10.84 -8.25
N ASP A 216 0.29 -10.31 -7.65
CA ASP A 216 -1.09 -10.72 -7.99
C ASP A 216 -1.46 -10.28 -9.41
N LEU A 217 -1.16 -9.03 -9.76
CA LEU A 217 -1.38 -8.44 -11.09
C LEU A 217 -0.67 -9.22 -12.20
N LEU A 218 0.54 -9.71 -11.89
CA LEU A 218 1.36 -10.50 -12.82
C LEU A 218 1.01 -12.01 -12.81
N GLY A 219 0.09 -12.45 -11.95
CA GLY A 219 -0.30 -13.86 -11.86
C GLY A 219 0.81 -14.75 -11.32
N LEU A 220 1.60 -14.23 -10.38
CA LEU A 220 2.62 -15.00 -9.68
C LEU A 220 2.09 -15.64 -8.39
N THR A 221 0.96 -15.16 -7.87
CA THR A 221 0.29 -15.69 -6.69
C THR A 221 -1.00 -16.41 -7.07
N ASP A 222 -1.49 -17.27 -6.14
CA ASP A 222 -2.79 -17.92 -6.26
C ASP A 222 -3.97 -17.02 -5.88
N PHE A 223 -3.69 -15.77 -5.44
CA PHE A 223 -4.74 -14.84 -5.08
C PHE A 223 -5.68 -14.59 -6.28
N ASN A 224 -6.97 -14.71 -6.01
CA ASN A 224 -8.01 -14.46 -6.99
C ASN A 224 -9.16 -13.66 -6.38
N SER A 225 -9.58 -12.63 -7.04
CA SER A 225 -10.65 -11.73 -6.59
C SER A 225 -11.36 -11.12 -7.79
N LYS A 226 -12.64 -10.75 -7.61
CA LYS A 226 -13.45 -10.11 -8.66
C LYS A 226 -12.88 -8.76 -9.13
N PHE A 227 -12.13 -8.07 -8.29
CA PHE A 227 -11.53 -6.79 -8.64
C PHE A 227 -10.14 -6.92 -9.28
N LEU A 228 -9.50 -8.08 -9.15
CA LEU A 228 -8.17 -8.33 -9.69
C LEU A 228 -8.25 -8.72 -11.16
N LYS A 229 -7.63 -7.93 -12.02
CA LYS A 229 -7.31 -8.32 -13.39
C LYS A 229 -5.86 -8.79 -13.44
N LYS A 230 -5.63 -10.06 -13.73
CA LYS A 230 -4.29 -10.58 -14.05
C LYS A 230 -3.94 -10.22 -15.49
N TYR A 231 -2.81 -9.59 -15.71
CA TYR A 231 -2.35 -9.15 -17.03
C TYR A 231 -1.49 -10.22 -17.72
N VAL A 232 -0.95 -11.14 -16.95
CA VAL A 232 -0.16 -12.29 -17.41
C VAL A 232 -0.28 -13.42 -16.39
N ASN A 233 0.12 -14.63 -16.74
CA ASN A 233 0.25 -15.76 -15.83
C ASN A 233 1.75 -16.13 -15.70
N LEU A 234 2.44 -15.43 -14.81
CA LEU A 234 3.87 -15.67 -14.58
C LEU A 234 4.15 -17.05 -13.97
N GLN A 235 3.26 -17.59 -13.14
CA GLN A 235 3.42 -18.96 -12.61
C GLN A 235 3.61 -19.96 -13.76
N HIS A 236 2.73 -19.93 -14.77
CA HIS A 236 2.83 -20.83 -15.91
C HIS A 236 4.10 -20.62 -16.73
N ILE A 237 4.51 -19.35 -16.92
CA ILE A 237 5.74 -19.04 -17.69
C ILE A 237 6.98 -19.55 -16.94
N ILE A 238 7.04 -19.33 -15.64
CA ILE A 238 8.15 -19.77 -14.78
C ILE A 238 8.20 -21.30 -14.72
N ASP A 239 7.06 -21.97 -14.48
CA ASP A 239 6.96 -23.43 -14.43
C ASP A 239 7.48 -24.07 -15.72
N ARG A 240 7.00 -23.59 -16.87
CA ARG A 240 7.48 -24.07 -18.18
C ARG A 240 8.98 -23.86 -18.36
N SER A 241 9.52 -22.72 -17.93
CA SER A 241 10.94 -22.42 -18.09
C SER A 241 11.82 -23.34 -17.21
N LEU A 242 11.38 -23.57 -15.98
CA LEU A 242 12.08 -24.48 -15.05
C LEU A 242 12.01 -25.94 -15.53
N ASN A 243 10.85 -26.36 -16.08
CA ASN A 243 10.70 -27.70 -16.67
C ASN A 243 11.62 -27.89 -17.88
N ASN A 244 11.71 -26.92 -18.78
CA ASN A 244 12.61 -27.00 -19.94
C ASN A 244 14.07 -27.10 -19.47
N PHE A 245 14.51 -26.23 -18.55
CA PHE A 245 15.85 -26.34 -17.99
C PHE A 245 16.13 -27.71 -17.36
N SER A 246 15.16 -28.25 -16.59
CA SER A 246 15.30 -29.59 -16.00
C SER A 246 15.46 -30.70 -17.04
N LYS A 247 14.72 -30.62 -18.16
CA LYS A 247 14.85 -31.58 -19.28
C LYS A 247 16.22 -31.48 -19.92
N ASP A 248 16.66 -30.27 -20.26
CA ASP A 248 17.98 -30.04 -20.91
C ASP A 248 19.14 -30.62 -20.09
N ILE A 249 19.00 -30.67 -18.75
CA ILE A 249 20.05 -31.24 -17.89
C ILE A 249 19.94 -32.76 -17.80
N LYS A 250 18.72 -33.34 -17.86
CA LYS A 250 18.50 -34.79 -17.71
C LYS A 250 18.66 -35.59 -19.02
N GLU A 251 18.57 -34.91 -20.15
CA GLU A 251 18.70 -35.50 -21.49
C GLU A 251 20.14 -35.44 -22.03
N LYS A 252 21.10 -34.97 -21.21
CA LYS A 252 22.54 -35.01 -21.47
C LYS A 252 23.14 -36.34 -20.97
#